data_52866893196f31af27e6ebae5ead5666
#
_entry.id   52866893196f31af27e6ebae5ead5666
#
_cell.length_a   1.000
_cell.length_b   1.000
_cell.length_c   1.000
_cell.angle_alpha   90.00
_cell.angle_beta   90.00
_cell.angle_gamma   90.00
#
_symmetry.space_group_name_H-M   'P 1'
#
loop_
_entity.id
_entity.type
_entity.pdbx_description
1 polymer ?
#
loop_
_entity_poly.entity_id
_entity_poly.type
_entity_poly.pdbx_seq_one_letter_code
_entity_poly.pdbx_strand_id
1 'polypeptide(L)'
;MLRKWQKFQELLWAEKFLLAQALLLLPINVLGLRILGFRRWQSVLQRMITNPQANVAEVTTAQNIARVVNSASAQFFRNVCLPRSMTLWWMLGRRGIASELRIGVRKEDNIFTAHAWLECQGIVLNDSAEVGTSFTPFAERFDLINEWNRGNI
;
A
#
# COMPACT_ATOMS: atom_id res chain seq x y z
N MET A 1 -21.55 -6.37 17.08
CA MET A 1 -21.75 -5.08 16.37
C MET A 1 -21.51 -3.85 17.27
N LEU A 2 -22.02 -3.81 18.50
CA LEU A 2 -21.86 -2.67 19.43
C LEU A 2 -20.40 -2.24 19.72
N ARG A 3 -19.45 -3.16 19.88
CA ARG A 3 -18.01 -2.84 20.12
C ARG A 3 -17.34 -2.09 18.95
N LYS A 4 -17.79 -2.30 17.70
CA LYS A 4 -17.23 -1.59 16.53
C LYS A 4 -17.71 -0.14 16.46
N TRP A 5 -18.96 0.12 16.84
CA TRP A 5 -19.53 1.45 16.89
C TRP A 5 -18.93 2.30 18.02
N GLN A 6 -18.66 1.71 19.19
CA GLN A 6 -18.01 2.42 20.30
C GLN A 6 -16.58 2.86 19.92
N LYS A 7 -15.77 1.96 19.33
CA LYS A 7 -14.44 2.34 18.84
C LYS A 7 -14.46 3.43 17.77
N PHE A 8 -15.48 3.45 16.92
CA PHE A 8 -15.63 4.51 15.91
C PHE A 8 -15.98 5.87 16.52
N GLN A 9 -16.70 5.91 17.63
CA GLN A 9 -17.02 7.16 18.33
C GLN A 9 -15.83 7.74 19.09
N GLU A 10 -14.91 6.91 19.54
CA GLU A 10 -13.69 7.31 20.26
C GLU A 10 -12.57 7.86 19.34
N LEU A 11 -12.68 7.62 18.03
CA LEU A 11 -11.71 8.17 17.07
C LEU A 11 -11.82 9.69 16.96
N LEU A 12 -10.68 10.37 16.95
CA LEU A 12 -10.60 11.79 16.63
C LEU A 12 -11.15 12.05 15.20
N TRP A 13 -11.69 13.25 14.97
CA TRP A 13 -12.24 13.63 13.65
C TRP A 13 -11.25 13.42 12.50
N ALA A 14 -9.95 13.66 12.74
CA ALA A 14 -8.89 13.42 11.78
C ALA A 14 -8.76 11.92 11.40
N GLU A 15 -8.87 11.03 12.37
CA GLU A 15 -8.80 9.56 12.12
C GLU A 15 -10.05 9.06 11.39
N LYS A 16 -11.23 9.62 11.70
CA LYS A 16 -12.48 9.33 10.96
C LYS A 16 -12.36 9.72 9.50
N PHE A 17 -11.79 10.89 9.23
CA PHE A 17 -11.54 11.35 7.86
C PHE A 17 -10.53 10.45 7.12
N LEU A 18 -9.43 10.08 7.78
CA LEU A 18 -8.46 9.14 7.22
C LEU A 18 -9.08 7.77 6.92
N LEU A 19 -9.91 7.27 7.84
CA LEU A 19 -10.61 5.99 7.65
C LEU A 19 -11.58 6.06 6.46
N ALA A 20 -12.38 7.12 6.36
CA ALA A 20 -13.29 7.33 5.24
C ALA A 20 -12.54 7.43 3.91
N GLN A 21 -11.41 8.15 3.90
CA GLN A 21 -10.54 8.24 2.73
C GLN A 21 -9.96 6.87 2.34
N ALA A 22 -9.48 6.09 3.29
CA ALA A 22 -8.96 4.75 3.03
C ALA A 22 -10.04 3.81 2.48
N LEU A 23 -11.24 3.82 3.07
CA LEU A 23 -12.37 3.01 2.63
C LEU A 23 -12.85 3.35 1.21
N LEU A 24 -12.75 4.62 0.81
CA LEU A 24 -13.08 5.06 -0.54
C LEU A 24 -11.97 4.68 -1.54
N LEU A 25 -10.71 4.88 -1.17
CA LEU A 25 -9.57 4.67 -2.07
C LEU A 25 -9.26 3.18 -2.31
N LEU A 26 -9.49 2.31 -1.32
CA LEU A 26 -9.24 0.87 -1.48
C LEU A 26 -9.99 0.28 -2.68
N PRO A 27 -11.32 0.41 -2.81
CA PRO A 27 -12.04 -0.12 -3.96
C PRO A 27 -11.66 0.60 -5.27
N ILE A 28 -11.35 1.89 -5.22
CA ILE A 28 -10.87 2.65 -6.39
C ILE A 28 -9.55 2.05 -6.89
N ASN A 29 -8.61 1.73 -5.98
CA ASN A 29 -7.34 1.09 -6.35
C ASN A 29 -7.54 -0.32 -6.90
N VAL A 30 -8.45 -1.10 -6.32
CA VAL A 30 -8.80 -2.43 -6.85
C VAL A 30 -9.33 -2.32 -8.29
N LEU A 31 -10.25 -1.38 -8.51
CA LEU A 31 -10.86 -1.16 -9.82
C LEU A 31 -9.85 -0.61 -10.84
N GLY A 32 -9.04 0.38 -10.45
CA GLY A 32 -8.00 0.96 -11.29
C GLY A 32 -6.97 -0.07 -11.74
N LEU A 33 -6.52 -0.94 -10.82
CA LEU A 33 -5.62 -2.04 -11.14
C LEU A 33 -6.26 -3.07 -12.10
N ARG A 34 -7.54 -3.36 -11.95
CA ARG A 34 -8.27 -4.29 -12.84
C ARG A 34 -8.45 -3.74 -14.25
N ILE A 35 -8.77 -2.46 -14.39
CA ILE A 35 -9.11 -1.84 -15.68
C ILE A 35 -7.86 -1.40 -16.43
N LEU A 36 -6.94 -0.72 -15.76
CA LEU A 36 -5.78 -0.07 -16.37
C LEU A 36 -4.49 -0.88 -16.25
N GLY A 37 -4.46 -1.83 -15.33
CA GLY A 37 -3.24 -2.53 -14.92
C GLY A 37 -2.31 -1.66 -14.07
N PHE A 38 -1.30 -2.31 -13.47
CA PHE A 38 -0.43 -1.68 -12.48
C PHE A 38 0.30 -0.42 -13.01
N ARG A 39 1.00 -0.53 -14.13
CA ARG A 39 1.85 0.57 -14.66
C ARG A 39 1.04 1.85 -14.98
N ARG A 40 -0.08 1.68 -15.67
CA ARG A 40 -0.93 2.83 -16.05
C ARG A 40 -1.59 3.45 -14.83
N TRP A 41 -2.11 2.61 -13.93
CA TRP A 41 -2.75 3.08 -12.72
C TRP A 41 -1.77 3.80 -11.79
N GLN A 42 -0.58 3.25 -11.58
CA GLN A 42 0.49 3.91 -10.84
C GLN A 42 0.83 5.28 -11.43
N SER A 43 0.96 5.38 -12.77
CA SER A 43 1.24 6.67 -13.43
C SER A 43 0.14 7.70 -13.22
N VAL A 44 -1.13 7.28 -13.20
CA VAL A 44 -2.28 8.16 -12.88
C VAL A 44 -2.16 8.69 -11.45
N LEU A 45 -1.93 7.82 -10.49
CA LEU A 45 -1.79 8.20 -9.09
C LEU A 45 -0.57 9.09 -8.86
N GLN A 46 0.56 8.80 -9.51
CA GLN A 46 1.81 9.58 -9.43
C GLN A 46 1.60 11.05 -9.80
N ARG A 47 0.81 11.32 -10.85
CA ARG A 47 0.51 12.71 -11.28
C ARG A 47 -0.26 13.51 -10.24
N MET A 48 -0.93 12.84 -9.31
CA MET A 48 -1.71 13.45 -8.25
C MET A 48 -0.93 13.63 -6.94
N ILE A 49 0.29 13.10 -6.87
CA ILE A 49 1.16 13.18 -5.70
C ILE A 49 1.95 14.48 -5.74
N THR A 50 1.99 15.19 -4.62
CA THR A 50 2.86 16.35 -4.42
C THR A 50 4.30 15.88 -4.24
N ASN A 51 5.27 16.66 -4.70
CA ASN A 51 6.69 16.32 -4.58
C ASN A 51 7.08 16.08 -3.11
N PRO A 52 7.39 14.87 -2.69
CA PRO A 52 7.63 14.56 -1.29
C PRO A 52 9.01 15.07 -0.86
N GLN A 53 9.08 15.68 0.32
CA GLN A 53 10.33 16.01 0.99
C GLN A 53 10.53 15.02 2.15
N ALA A 54 11.72 14.45 2.27
CA ALA A 54 12.03 13.53 3.36
C ALA A 54 12.27 14.32 4.66
N ASN A 55 11.38 14.14 5.65
CA ASN A 55 11.54 14.70 6.99
C ASN A 55 11.36 13.60 8.05
N VAL A 56 12.21 13.56 9.06
CA VAL A 56 12.21 12.54 10.14
C VAL A 56 10.88 12.51 10.92
N ALA A 57 10.25 13.67 11.14
CA ALA A 57 8.96 13.76 11.82
C ALA A 57 7.81 13.06 11.07
N GLU A 58 8.02 12.74 9.78
CA GLU A 58 7.01 12.14 8.91
C GLU A 58 6.81 10.65 9.15
N VAL A 59 7.81 9.92 9.68
CA VAL A 59 7.70 8.47 9.91
C VAL A 59 6.58 8.14 10.89
N THR A 60 6.47 8.87 12.01
CA THR A 60 5.40 8.67 12.98
C THR A 60 4.02 8.94 12.37
N THR A 61 3.91 10.01 11.60
CA THR A 61 2.68 10.33 10.86
C THR A 61 2.35 9.23 9.84
N ALA A 62 3.35 8.76 9.09
CA ALA A 62 3.20 7.68 8.14
C ALA A 62 2.72 6.38 8.80
N GLN A 63 3.27 6.01 9.95
CA GLN A 63 2.84 4.85 10.73
C GLN A 63 1.41 4.98 11.25
N ASN A 64 0.98 6.18 11.65
CA ASN A 64 -0.39 6.43 12.07
C ASN A 64 -1.38 6.24 10.91
N ILE A 65 -1.08 6.79 9.75
CA ILE A 65 -1.88 6.62 8.54
C ILE A 65 -1.91 5.15 8.12
N ALA A 66 -0.76 4.46 8.16
CA ALA A 66 -0.66 3.05 7.85
C ALA A 66 -1.55 2.18 8.75
N ARG A 67 -1.62 2.48 10.05
CA ARG A 67 -2.53 1.78 10.98
C ARG A 67 -3.99 1.91 10.56
N VAL A 68 -4.42 3.10 10.16
CA VAL A 68 -5.78 3.34 9.70
C VAL A 68 -6.09 2.58 8.41
N VAL A 69 -5.18 2.63 7.43
CA VAL A 69 -5.32 1.90 6.15
C VAL A 69 -5.34 0.40 6.36
N ASN A 70 -4.46 -0.12 7.22
CA ASN A 70 -4.43 -1.55 7.56
C ASN A 70 -5.72 -2.00 8.25
N SER A 71 -6.25 -1.17 9.17
CA SER A 71 -7.51 -1.46 9.85
C SER A 71 -8.70 -1.46 8.88
N ALA A 72 -8.76 -0.51 7.96
CA ALA A 72 -9.77 -0.46 6.91
C ALA A 72 -9.69 -1.68 6.00
N SER A 73 -8.50 -2.03 5.53
CA SER A 73 -8.26 -3.18 4.68
C SER A 73 -8.65 -4.49 5.34
N ALA A 74 -8.24 -4.71 6.59
CA ALA A 74 -8.53 -5.95 7.32
C ALA A 74 -10.02 -6.21 7.56
N GLN A 75 -10.82 -5.16 7.64
CA GLN A 75 -12.27 -5.29 7.91
C GLN A 75 -13.10 -5.53 6.67
N PHE A 76 -12.71 -4.98 5.53
CA PHE A 76 -13.55 -4.93 4.33
C PHE A 76 -12.93 -5.63 3.12
N PHE A 77 -11.61 -5.80 3.09
CA PHE A 77 -10.90 -6.32 1.94
C PHE A 77 -9.86 -7.36 2.37
N ARG A 78 -10.01 -8.59 1.90
CA ARG A 78 -9.02 -9.67 2.12
C ARG A 78 -8.08 -9.80 0.92
N ASN A 79 -6.82 -10.15 1.17
CA ASN A 79 -5.81 -10.44 0.14
C ASN A 79 -5.57 -9.31 -0.87
N VAL A 80 -5.56 -8.07 -0.40
CA VAL A 80 -5.38 -6.87 -1.23
C VAL A 80 -4.06 -6.16 -0.88
N CYS A 81 -2.94 -6.88 -0.82
CA CYS A 81 -1.65 -6.30 -0.47
C CYS A 81 -1.28 -5.13 -1.38
N LEU A 82 -1.39 -5.28 -2.70
CA LEU A 82 -1.05 -4.22 -3.65
C LEU A 82 -2.02 -3.02 -3.60
N PRO A 83 -3.36 -3.17 -3.69
CA PRO A 83 -4.28 -2.04 -3.51
C PRO A 83 -4.10 -1.33 -2.18
N ARG A 84 -3.86 -2.05 -1.07
CA ARG A 84 -3.60 -1.50 0.25
C ARG A 84 -2.34 -0.64 0.26
N SER A 85 -1.23 -1.17 -0.27
CA SER A 85 0.04 -0.45 -0.35
C SER A 85 -0.05 0.77 -1.24
N MET A 86 -0.75 0.68 -2.38
CA MET A 86 -0.98 1.83 -3.28
C MET A 86 -1.88 2.90 -2.65
N THR A 87 -2.89 2.49 -1.87
CA THR A 87 -3.73 3.43 -1.11
C THR A 87 -2.90 4.21 -0.11
N LEU A 88 -2.07 3.52 0.68
CA LEU A 88 -1.19 4.15 1.65
C LEU A 88 -0.16 5.06 0.95
N TRP A 89 0.48 4.58 -0.11
CA TRP A 89 1.45 5.34 -0.90
C TRP A 89 0.86 6.66 -1.41
N TRP A 90 -0.35 6.62 -1.98
CA TRP A 90 -1.02 7.81 -2.47
C TRP A 90 -1.42 8.76 -1.32
N MET A 91 -1.96 8.23 -0.22
CA MET A 91 -2.34 9.04 0.95
C MET A 91 -1.14 9.77 1.58
N LEU A 92 0.04 9.13 1.63
CA LEU A 92 1.28 9.72 2.10
C LEU A 92 1.81 10.75 1.11
N GLY A 93 1.87 10.41 -0.18
CA GLY A 93 2.34 11.30 -1.24
C GLY A 93 1.53 12.59 -1.34
N ARG A 94 0.19 12.52 -1.15
CA ARG A 94 -0.67 13.72 -1.09
C ARG A 94 -0.38 14.63 0.11
N ARG A 95 0.32 14.12 1.11
CA ARG A 95 0.78 14.87 2.30
C ARG A 95 2.26 15.27 2.23
N GLY A 96 2.89 15.02 1.10
CA GLY A 96 4.31 15.30 0.91
C GLY A 96 5.26 14.33 1.61
N ILE A 97 4.74 13.19 2.10
CA ILE A 97 5.56 12.17 2.78
C ILE A 97 6.14 11.21 1.76
N ALA A 98 7.47 11.16 1.69
CA ALA A 98 8.20 10.24 0.82
C ALA A 98 8.04 8.79 1.28
N SER A 99 7.67 7.91 0.39
CA SER A 99 7.56 6.48 0.65
C SER A 99 7.80 5.67 -0.61
N GLU A 100 8.27 4.43 -0.44
CA GLU A 100 8.64 3.55 -1.53
C GLU A 100 7.73 2.32 -1.55
N LEU A 101 7.05 2.11 -2.68
CA LEU A 101 6.29 0.90 -2.92
C LEU A 101 7.24 -0.22 -3.32
N ARG A 102 7.29 -1.27 -2.51
CA ARG A 102 8.07 -2.48 -2.74
C ARG A 102 7.16 -3.61 -3.20
N ILE A 103 7.62 -4.36 -4.17
CA ILE A 103 7.00 -5.60 -4.61
C ILE A 103 8.07 -6.67 -4.58
N GLY A 104 7.76 -7.81 -3.99
CA GLY A 104 8.68 -8.94 -3.90
C GLY A 104 8.00 -10.26 -4.23
N VAL A 105 8.81 -11.27 -4.49
CA VAL A 105 8.36 -12.64 -4.71
C VAL A 105 9.03 -13.59 -3.74
N ARG A 106 8.29 -14.62 -3.36
CA ARG A 106 8.79 -15.78 -2.62
C ARG A 106 8.43 -17.03 -3.38
N LYS A 107 9.39 -17.94 -3.50
CA LYS A 107 9.15 -19.29 -4.01
C LYS A 107 9.12 -20.25 -2.83
N GLU A 108 8.02 -20.95 -2.67
CA GLU A 108 7.82 -21.97 -1.64
C GLU A 108 7.11 -23.16 -2.28
N ASP A 109 7.64 -24.36 -2.12
CA ASP A 109 7.09 -25.60 -2.71
C ASP A 109 6.74 -25.51 -4.21
N ASN A 110 7.62 -24.87 -5.00
CA ASN A 110 7.40 -24.55 -6.43
C ASN A 110 6.24 -23.57 -6.73
N ILE A 111 5.65 -22.95 -5.72
CA ILE A 111 4.62 -21.91 -5.87
C ILE A 111 5.29 -20.54 -5.72
N PHE A 112 5.04 -19.65 -6.68
CA PHE A 112 5.46 -18.26 -6.59
C PHE A 112 4.35 -17.43 -5.96
N THR A 113 4.68 -16.76 -4.87
CA THR A 113 3.78 -15.80 -4.21
C THR A 113 4.37 -14.41 -4.36
N ALA A 114 3.61 -13.49 -4.93
CA ALA A 114 3.95 -12.07 -4.99
C ALA A 114 3.32 -11.33 -3.82
N HIS A 115 4.05 -10.36 -3.28
CA HIS A 115 3.59 -9.52 -2.19
C HIS A 115 4.02 -8.07 -2.39
N ALA A 116 3.23 -7.12 -1.88
CA ALA A 116 3.51 -5.70 -1.97
C ALA A 116 3.41 -5.05 -0.58
N TRP A 117 4.39 -4.20 -0.27
CA TRP A 117 4.43 -3.42 0.96
C TRP A 117 4.97 -2.02 0.70
N LEU A 118 4.88 -1.15 1.70
CA LEU A 118 5.35 0.23 1.63
C LEU A 118 6.39 0.48 2.70
N GLU A 119 7.45 1.18 2.32
CA GLU A 119 8.52 1.62 3.22
C GLU A 119 8.60 3.14 3.26
N CYS A 120 8.88 3.69 4.44
CA CYS A 120 9.22 5.09 4.63
C CYS A 120 10.55 5.16 5.38
N GLN A 121 11.56 5.76 4.75
CA GLN A 121 12.93 5.83 5.30
C GLN A 121 13.48 4.46 5.74
N GLY A 122 13.22 3.41 4.97
CA GLY A 122 13.63 2.04 5.28
C GLY A 122 12.78 1.32 6.33
N ILE A 123 11.73 1.96 6.85
CA ILE A 123 10.82 1.36 7.83
C ILE A 123 9.58 0.84 7.12
N VAL A 124 9.27 -0.44 7.31
CA VAL A 124 8.05 -1.06 6.78
C VAL A 124 6.82 -0.50 7.51
N LEU A 125 5.83 -0.04 6.76
CA LEU A 125 4.66 0.64 7.31
C LEU A 125 3.42 -0.26 7.45
N ASN A 126 3.16 -1.09 6.47
CA ASN A 126 1.88 -1.82 6.35
C ASN A 126 2.02 -3.34 6.37
N ASP A 127 3.15 -3.83 6.82
CA ASP A 127 3.45 -5.25 6.95
C ASP A 127 4.38 -5.52 8.15
N SER A 128 4.83 -6.76 8.32
CA SER A 128 5.85 -7.10 9.34
C SER A 128 7.21 -6.52 8.94
N ALA A 129 8.04 -6.22 9.93
CA ALA A 129 9.39 -5.70 9.69
C ALA A 129 10.26 -6.68 8.89
N GLU A 130 9.97 -7.98 8.98
CA GLU A 130 10.69 -9.07 8.32
C GLU A 130 10.22 -9.34 6.89
N VAL A 131 9.25 -8.59 6.35
CA VAL A 131 8.72 -8.83 5.00
C VAL A 131 9.80 -8.79 3.93
N GLY A 132 10.74 -7.86 4.04
CA GLY A 132 11.87 -7.72 3.12
C GLY A 132 12.87 -8.88 3.13
N THR A 133 12.91 -9.69 4.20
CA THR A 133 13.71 -10.93 4.27
C THR A 133 12.92 -12.15 3.81
N SER A 134 11.60 -12.12 3.95
CA SER A 134 10.69 -13.20 3.55
C SER A 134 10.40 -13.19 2.05
N PHE A 135 10.42 -12.02 1.44
CA PHE A 135 10.22 -11.83 0.00
C PHE A 135 11.46 -11.19 -0.61
N THR A 136 11.91 -11.70 -1.75
CA THR A 136 12.97 -11.06 -2.53
C THR A 136 12.37 -9.86 -3.26
N PRO A 137 12.75 -8.62 -2.91
CA PRO A 137 12.26 -7.45 -3.61
C PRO A 137 12.68 -7.51 -5.07
N PHE A 138 11.80 -7.12 -5.98
CA PHE A 138 12.22 -6.81 -7.33
C PHE A 138 13.10 -5.56 -7.27
N ALA A 139 14.40 -5.76 -7.40
CA ALA A 139 15.34 -4.67 -7.57
C ALA A 139 14.99 -3.95 -8.88
N GLU A 140 14.45 -2.73 -8.78
CA GLU A 140 14.36 -1.67 -9.79
C GLU A 140 14.11 -2.03 -11.29
N ARG A 141 13.94 -3.31 -11.65
CA ARG A 141 13.77 -3.76 -13.03
C ARG A 141 12.35 -4.29 -13.24
N PHE A 142 11.45 -3.38 -13.55
CA PHE A 142 10.13 -3.69 -14.11
C PHE A 142 10.17 -4.50 -15.44
N ASP A 143 11.35 -4.71 -15.99
CA ASP A 143 11.57 -5.53 -17.21
C ASP A 143 11.25 -7.01 -16.98
N LEU A 144 11.45 -7.54 -15.76
CA LEU A 144 11.19 -8.94 -15.45
C LEU A 144 9.70 -9.30 -15.42
N ILE A 145 8.80 -8.34 -15.14
CA ILE A 145 7.35 -8.58 -15.22
C ILE A 145 6.92 -8.76 -16.68
N ASN A 146 7.59 -8.11 -17.61
CA ASN A 146 7.33 -8.26 -19.04
C ASN A 146 7.89 -9.61 -19.59
N GLU A 147 8.95 -10.14 -19.02
CA GLU A 147 9.46 -11.47 -19.37
C GLU A 147 8.58 -12.59 -18.83
N TRP A 148 8.06 -12.44 -17.60
CA TRP A 148 7.13 -13.40 -17.01
C TRP A 148 5.81 -13.48 -17.78
N ASN A 149 5.27 -12.34 -18.21
CA ASN A 149 4.04 -12.28 -19.03
C ASN A 149 4.26 -12.83 -20.46
N ARG A 150 5.50 -12.85 -20.97
CA ARG A 150 5.83 -13.42 -22.29
C ARG A 150 6.09 -14.91 -22.25
N GLY A 151 6.42 -15.48 -21.11
CA GLY A 151 6.70 -16.89 -20.92
C GLY A 151 5.51 -17.77 -20.54
N ASN A 152 4.32 -17.15 -20.30
CA ASN A 152 3.11 -17.84 -19.86
C ASN A 152 1.91 -17.66 -20.84
N ILE A 153 2.21 -17.45 -22.13
CA ILE A 153 1.20 -17.53 -23.22
C ILE A 153 1.46 -18.79 -24.02
#